data_24bb2a3d6d1d70edc9e9a50e2334e0b2
#
_entry.id   24bb2a3d6d1d70edc9e9a50e2334e0b2
#
_cell.length_a   1.000
_cell.length_b   1.000
_cell.length_c   1.000
_cell.angle_alpha   90.00
_cell.angle_beta   90.00
_cell.angle_gamma   90.00
#
_symmetry.space_group_name_H-M   'P 1'
#
loop_
_entity.id
_entity.type
_entity.pdbx_description
1 polymer ?
#
loop_
_entity_poly.entity_id
_entity_poly.type
_entity_poly.pdbx_seq_one_letter_code
_entity_poly.pdbx_strand_id
1 'polypeptide(L)'
;IIKINMTKVVYITGCLGFMGSHLTRKVLERGWYVRGIDSMTYAAQPKVLEEFKSYNNFSFNEKDINDLEFLYDCDYIINTAAETHVGNSIVKNDQFVKSNVNGVHKILNLLREYRTETEGAPLFIHFSTDEVYGDIKVGSFKETQILCPSNPYSATKAAADMFIHAWHRTYGTRYVIVRPTNNYGVGQYVEKLIPKTVKYLKLGRKIPLHNQGTPVRTWLHAKDTAEAILAIIDSNVENQTYNISGNYEDQNINVVKKIIDLVSPTTDYEKYLDLGIVRAGQDVRYSINDSKLKSLGWSPQCDFNAELEEITKYYCDNFIW
;
A
#
# COMPACT_ATOMS: atom_id res chain seq x y z
N ILE A 1 37.73 15.48 -6.68
CA ILE A 1 37.31 14.32 -5.85
C ILE A 1 36.06 13.77 -6.51
N ILE A 2 36.22 12.65 -7.24
CA ILE A 2 35.12 11.92 -7.86
C ILE A 2 34.34 11.32 -6.69
N LYS A 3 33.12 11.86 -6.38
CA LYS A 3 32.16 11.14 -5.53
C LYS A 3 31.85 9.82 -6.23
N ILE A 4 32.40 8.73 -5.76
CA ILE A 4 31.92 7.40 -6.10
C ILE A 4 30.48 7.38 -5.59
N ASN A 5 29.52 7.44 -6.51
CA ASN A 5 28.11 7.28 -6.18
C ASN A 5 27.94 5.82 -5.68
N MET A 6 28.08 5.62 -4.37
CA MET A 6 27.78 4.31 -3.79
C MET A 6 26.32 4.00 -4.05
N THR A 7 26.05 2.84 -4.62
CA THR A 7 24.69 2.35 -4.88
C THR A 7 23.92 2.31 -3.55
N LYS A 8 22.76 2.95 -3.50
CA LYS A 8 21.90 2.92 -2.31
C LYS A 8 21.40 1.50 -2.03
N VAL A 9 21.31 1.15 -0.76
CA VAL A 9 20.78 -0.14 -0.29
C VAL A 9 19.45 0.10 0.39
N VAL A 10 18.40 -0.62 -0.05
CA VAL A 10 17.02 -0.46 0.42
C VAL A 10 16.48 -1.79 0.90
N TYR A 11 16.06 -1.87 2.16
CA TYR A 11 15.19 -2.94 2.63
C TYR A 11 13.75 -2.66 2.23
N ILE A 12 13.08 -3.64 1.62
CA ILE A 12 11.64 -3.57 1.32
C ILE A 12 10.97 -4.78 1.95
N THR A 13 10.19 -4.55 3.00
CA THR A 13 9.39 -5.60 3.64
C THR A 13 8.04 -5.72 2.93
N GLY A 14 7.52 -6.95 2.78
CA GLY A 14 6.34 -7.20 1.96
C GLY A 14 6.62 -6.99 0.46
N CYS A 15 7.87 -7.25 0.02
CA CYS A 15 8.35 -6.95 -1.33
C CYS A 15 7.63 -7.73 -2.45
N LEU A 16 6.97 -8.82 -2.12
CA LEU A 16 6.19 -9.65 -3.05
C LEU A 16 4.68 -9.40 -2.98
N GLY A 17 4.25 -8.55 -2.04
CA GLY A 17 2.89 -8.03 -2.00
C GLY A 17 2.62 -7.03 -3.13
N PHE A 18 1.38 -6.57 -3.25
CA PHE A 18 0.97 -5.66 -4.32
C PHE A 18 1.81 -4.37 -4.36
N MET A 19 1.82 -3.57 -3.30
CA MET A 19 2.58 -2.31 -3.28
C MET A 19 4.09 -2.54 -3.24
N GLY A 20 4.53 -3.53 -2.46
CA GLY A 20 5.95 -3.87 -2.34
C GLY A 20 6.57 -4.27 -3.68
N SER A 21 5.83 -5.00 -4.53
CA SER A 21 6.33 -5.41 -5.84
C SER A 21 6.51 -4.25 -6.82
N HIS A 22 5.55 -3.32 -6.87
CA HIS A 22 5.68 -2.11 -7.70
C HIS A 22 6.86 -1.24 -7.25
N LEU A 23 7.02 -1.07 -5.94
CA LEU A 23 8.12 -0.29 -5.38
C LEU A 23 9.48 -0.98 -5.62
N THR A 24 9.58 -2.29 -5.35
CA THR A 24 10.80 -3.06 -5.58
C THR A 24 11.27 -2.93 -7.02
N ARG A 25 10.37 -3.06 -8.00
CA ARG A 25 10.69 -2.90 -9.41
C ARG A 25 11.28 -1.52 -9.70
N LYS A 26 10.62 -0.45 -9.21
CA LYS A 26 11.09 0.92 -9.39
C LYS A 26 12.46 1.18 -8.77
N VAL A 27 12.72 0.64 -7.59
CA VAL A 27 14.02 0.77 -6.91
C VAL A 27 15.12 0.02 -7.67
N LEU A 28 14.82 -1.19 -8.19
CA LEU A 28 15.75 -1.98 -9.01
C LEU A 28 16.05 -1.30 -10.35
N GLU A 29 15.04 -0.76 -11.05
CA GLU A 29 15.18 0.02 -12.29
C GLU A 29 16.08 1.24 -12.10
N ARG A 30 16.09 1.82 -10.88
CA ARG A 30 16.96 2.93 -10.49
C ARG A 30 18.42 2.51 -10.27
N GLY A 31 18.71 1.22 -10.32
CA GLY A 31 20.04 0.66 -10.10
C GLY A 31 20.43 0.56 -8.62
N TRP A 32 19.49 0.72 -7.69
CA TRP A 32 19.75 0.56 -6.27
C TRP A 32 19.69 -0.92 -5.87
N TYR A 33 20.38 -1.27 -4.80
CA TYR A 33 20.34 -2.64 -4.28
C TYR A 33 19.13 -2.83 -3.39
N VAL A 34 18.33 -3.88 -3.64
CA VAL A 34 17.16 -4.21 -2.83
C VAL A 34 17.41 -5.47 -2.00
N ARG A 35 17.20 -5.36 -0.70
CA ARG A 35 17.04 -6.48 0.23
C ARG A 35 15.55 -6.70 0.47
N GLY A 36 14.95 -7.61 -0.29
CA GLY A 36 13.54 -7.96 -0.19
C GLY A 36 13.28 -8.92 0.97
N ILE A 37 12.26 -8.63 1.77
CA ILE A 37 11.77 -9.49 2.84
C ILE A 37 10.28 -9.70 2.64
N ASP A 38 9.85 -10.96 2.67
CA ASP A 38 8.44 -11.34 2.60
C ASP A 38 8.21 -12.67 3.31
N SER A 39 7.09 -12.82 3.97
CA SER A 39 6.72 -14.08 4.66
C SER A 39 5.92 -15.03 3.76
N MET A 40 5.80 -14.71 2.46
CA MET A 40 5.13 -15.52 1.44
C MET A 40 3.71 -15.93 1.82
N THR A 41 2.94 -14.98 2.38
CA THR A 41 1.53 -15.22 2.72
C THR A 41 0.66 -15.35 1.47
N TYR A 42 -0.65 -15.55 1.66
CA TYR A 42 -1.63 -15.78 0.59
C TYR A 42 -1.65 -14.69 -0.50
N ALA A 43 -1.23 -13.46 -0.19
CA ALA A 43 -1.22 -12.33 -1.12
C ALA A 43 0.13 -12.10 -1.81
N ALA A 44 1.16 -12.90 -1.48
CA ALA A 44 2.45 -12.83 -2.14
C ALA A 44 2.37 -13.32 -3.59
N GLN A 45 3.26 -12.81 -4.44
CA GLN A 45 3.31 -13.12 -5.87
C GLN A 45 4.58 -13.91 -6.23
N PRO A 46 4.57 -15.27 -6.22
CA PRO A 46 5.76 -16.08 -6.47
C PRO A 46 6.41 -15.80 -7.84
N LYS A 47 5.60 -15.50 -8.89
CA LYS A 47 6.12 -15.14 -10.21
C LYS A 47 6.96 -13.85 -10.21
N VAL A 48 6.62 -12.91 -9.33
CA VAL A 48 7.38 -11.66 -9.16
C VAL A 48 8.72 -11.93 -8.49
N LEU A 49 8.81 -12.91 -7.60
CA LEU A 49 10.09 -13.33 -7.02
C LEU A 49 11.06 -13.84 -8.10
N GLU A 50 10.58 -14.65 -9.05
CA GLU A 50 11.41 -15.13 -10.15
C GLU A 50 11.85 -13.97 -11.06
N GLU A 51 10.99 -12.99 -11.31
CA GLU A 51 11.35 -11.75 -11.99
C GLU A 51 12.52 -11.05 -11.26
N PHE A 52 12.35 -10.82 -9.95
CA PHE A 52 13.35 -10.08 -9.17
C PHE A 52 14.68 -10.81 -9.01
N LYS A 53 14.67 -12.13 -8.92
CA LYS A 53 15.91 -12.95 -8.91
C LYS A 53 16.77 -12.79 -10.16
N SER A 54 16.18 -12.30 -11.27
CA SER A 54 16.97 -12.02 -12.49
C SER A 54 17.83 -10.76 -12.39
N TYR A 55 17.60 -9.91 -11.39
CA TYR A 55 18.38 -8.70 -11.14
C TYR A 55 19.59 -8.99 -10.24
N ASN A 56 20.78 -8.58 -10.67
CA ASN A 56 22.02 -8.74 -9.89
C ASN A 56 22.07 -7.88 -8.62
N ASN A 57 21.20 -6.87 -8.52
CA ASN A 57 21.08 -5.94 -7.39
C ASN A 57 19.87 -6.27 -6.50
N PHE A 58 19.47 -7.54 -6.46
CA PHE A 58 18.36 -8.03 -5.60
C PHE A 58 18.81 -9.22 -4.75
N SER A 59 18.42 -9.20 -3.50
CA SER A 59 18.47 -10.37 -2.61
C SER A 59 17.13 -10.56 -1.91
N PHE A 60 16.78 -11.81 -1.60
CA PHE A 60 15.51 -12.17 -0.99
C PHE A 60 15.72 -12.98 0.30
N ASN A 61 14.96 -12.63 1.32
CA ASN A 61 14.87 -13.37 2.57
C ASN A 61 13.40 -13.67 2.87
N GLU A 62 13.05 -14.96 2.84
CA GLU A 62 11.71 -15.42 3.24
C GLU A 62 11.64 -15.42 4.77
N LYS A 63 11.05 -14.36 5.33
CA LYS A 63 10.95 -14.20 6.79
C LYS A 63 9.77 -13.28 7.16
N ASP A 64 9.08 -13.60 8.26
CA ASP A 64 8.13 -12.67 8.90
C ASP A 64 8.93 -11.52 9.53
N ILE A 65 8.43 -10.28 9.41
CA ILE A 65 9.07 -9.10 9.99
C ILE A 65 9.20 -9.20 11.52
N ASN A 66 8.33 -9.96 12.17
CA ASN A 66 8.42 -10.23 13.62
C ASN A 66 9.62 -11.09 14.00
N ASP A 67 10.14 -11.89 13.07
CA ASP A 67 11.24 -12.82 13.29
C ASP A 67 12.60 -12.26 12.84
N LEU A 68 12.66 -10.99 12.41
CA LEU A 68 13.91 -10.32 12.06
C LEU A 68 14.79 -10.19 13.32
N GLU A 69 16.05 -10.60 13.23
CA GLU A 69 16.99 -10.57 14.35
C GLU A 69 17.90 -9.35 14.32
N PHE A 70 18.25 -8.89 13.12
CA PHE A 70 19.15 -7.75 12.89
C PHE A 70 18.89 -7.12 11.52
N LEU A 71 19.43 -5.93 11.31
CA LEU A 71 19.48 -5.23 10.03
C LEU A 71 20.92 -5.18 9.54
N TYR A 72 21.16 -5.57 8.29
CA TYR A 72 22.41 -5.26 7.59
C TYR A 72 22.45 -3.79 7.20
N ASP A 73 23.64 -3.29 6.89
CA ASP A 73 23.84 -1.92 6.45
C ASP A 73 22.91 -1.52 5.28
N CYS A 74 22.22 -0.39 5.41
CA CYS A 74 21.27 0.12 4.43
C CYS A 74 21.02 1.62 4.60
N ASP A 75 20.57 2.26 3.53
CA ASP A 75 20.18 3.67 3.50
C ASP A 75 18.70 3.87 3.90
N TYR A 76 17.84 2.95 3.48
CA TYR A 76 16.39 3.04 3.65
C TYR A 76 15.78 1.71 4.05
N ILE A 77 14.75 1.79 4.89
CA ILE A 77 13.84 0.67 5.15
C ILE A 77 12.45 1.11 4.75
N ILE A 78 11.85 0.45 3.76
CA ILE A 78 10.50 0.74 3.30
C ILE A 78 9.59 -0.41 3.72
N ASN A 79 8.70 -0.13 4.67
CA ASN A 79 7.81 -1.13 5.24
C ASN A 79 6.45 -1.12 4.55
N THR A 80 6.24 -2.07 3.64
CA THR A 80 4.95 -2.36 3.01
C THR A 80 4.28 -3.63 3.55
N ALA A 81 4.99 -4.40 4.39
CA ALA A 81 4.44 -5.61 4.99
C ALA A 81 3.28 -5.27 5.93
N ALA A 82 2.09 -5.78 5.63
CA ALA A 82 0.89 -5.56 6.41
C ALA A 82 -0.24 -6.52 6.00
N GLU A 83 -1.12 -6.84 6.95
CA GLU A 83 -2.46 -7.36 6.65
C GLU A 83 -3.38 -6.19 6.32
N THR A 84 -4.16 -6.28 5.22
CA THR A 84 -4.88 -5.12 4.66
C THR A 84 -6.36 -5.36 4.34
N HIS A 85 -6.90 -6.56 4.57
CA HIS A 85 -8.29 -6.85 4.23
C HIS A 85 -9.25 -6.48 5.36
N VAL A 86 -9.93 -5.34 5.25
CA VAL A 86 -10.85 -4.84 6.31
C VAL A 86 -11.88 -5.88 6.75
N GLY A 87 -12.50 -6.62 5.81
CA GLY A 87 -13.46 -7.68 6.17
C GLY A 87 -12.84 -8.76 7.07
N ASN A 88 -11.62 -9.20 6.79
CA ASN A 88 -10.92 -10.18 7.61
C ASN A 88 -10.57 -9.60 8.99
N SER A 89 -10.23 -8.31 9.08
CA SER A 89 -9.91 -7.66 10.35
C SER A 89 -11.11 -7.60 11.32
N ILE A 90 -12.33 -7.56 10.79
CA ILE A 90 -13.56 -7.58 11.60
C ILE A 90 -13.80 -8.97 12.19
N VAL A 91 -13.44 -10.02 11.45
CA VAL A 91 -13.69 -11.42 11.87
C VAL A 91 -12.54 -11.98 12.70
N LYS A 92 -11.28 -11.69 12.32
CA LYS A 92 -10.04 -12.20 12.97
C LYS A 92 -8.99 -11.10 13.00
N ASN A 93 -8.95 -10.31 14.06
CA ASN A 93 -8.06 -9.16 14.16
C ASN A 93 -6.65 -9.45 14.71
N ASP A 94 -6.41 -10.57 15.36
CA ASP A 94 -5.11 -10.90 15.98
C ASP A 94 -3.95 -10.83 14.98
N GLN A 95 -4.16 -11.35 13.76
CA GLN A 95 -3.15 -11.33 12.70
C GLN A 95 -2.82 -9.88 12.27
N PHE A 96 -3.81 -8.97 12.31
CA PHE A 96 -3.59 -7.55 12.02
C PHE A 96 -2.76 -6.87 13.09
N VAL A 97 -2.99 -7.17 14.38
CA VAL A 97 -2.15 -6.69 15.48
C VAL A 97 -0.74 -7.24 15.35
N LYS A 98 -0.59 -8.55 15.09
CA LYS A 98 0.72 -9.20 14.90
C LYS A 98 1.50 -8.54 13.76
N SER A 99 0.91 -8.42 12.57
CA SER A 99 1.63 -7.92 11.39
C SER A 99 1.80 -6.41 11.41
N ASN A 100 0.73 -5.65 11.70
CA ASN A 100 0.72 -4.19 11.51
C ASN A 100 1.27 -3.42 12.71
N VAL A 101 1.17 -3.98 13.92
CA VAL A 101 1.65 -3.32 15.15
C VAL A 101 2.95 -3.94 15.63
N ASN A 102 2.94 -5.25 15.96
CA ASN A 102 4.13 -5.92 16.49
C ASN A 102 5.27 -5.95 15.48
N GLY A 103 4.97 -6.18 14.19
CA GLY A 103 5.97 -6.13 13.11
C GLY A 103 6.64 -4.76 12.99
N VAL A 104 5.86 -3.67 13.06
CA VAL A 104 6.42 -2.31 13.06
C VAL A 104 7.24 -2.05 14.32
N HIS A 105 6.74 -2.43 15.49
CA HIS A 105 7.49 -2.34 16.75
C HIS A 105 8.83 -3.11 16.69
N LYS A 106 8.84 -4.29 16.06
CA LYS A 106 10.08 -5.08 15.87
C LYS A 106 11.10 -4.31 15.02
N ILE A 107 10.68 -3.76 13.86
CA ILE A 107 11.56 -2.96 13.00
C ILE A 107 12.10 -1.73 13.76
N LEU A 108 11.25 -1.03 14.51
CA LEU A 108 11.65 0.14 15.28
C LEU A 108 12.69 -0.18 16.35
N ASN A 109 12.59 -1.34 17.02
CA ASN A 109 13.61 -1.79 17.97
C ASN A 109 14.94 -2.11 17.28
N LEU A 110 14.92 -2.79 16.14
CA LEU A 110 16.11 -3.07 15.35
C LEU A 110 16.78 -1.76 14.87
N LEU A 111 16.00 -0.75 14.48
CA LEU A 111 16.51 0.58 14.14
C LEU A 111 17.17 1.29 15.33
N ARG A 112 16.63 1.12 16.54
CA ARG A 112 17.22 1.65 17.76
C ARG A 112 18.56 0.97 18.05
N GLU A 113 18.63 -0.34 17.94
CA GLU A 113 19.87 -1.13 18.14
C GLU A 113 20.92 -0.75 17.09
N TYR A 114 20.55 -0.70 15.80
CA TYR A 114 21.42 -0.28 14.71
C TYR A 114 22.07 1.08 14.96
N ARG A 115 21.31 2.06 15.48
CA ARG A 115 21.81 3.41 15.76
C ARG A 115 22.88 3.45 16.87
N THR A 116 22.85 2.52 17.80
CA THR A 116 23.87 2.44 18.86
C THR A 116 25.20 1.89 18.36
N GLU A 117 25.20 1.19 17.24
CA GLU A 117 26.35 0.46 16.69
C GLU A 117 27.00 1.16 15.48
N THR A 118 26.30 2.09 14.82
CA THR A 118 26.76 2.72 13.58
C THR A 118 26.59 4.25 13.58
N GLU A 119 27.46 4.95 12.84
CA GLU A 119 27.29 6.35 12.54
C GLU A 119 26.25 6.50 11.41
N GLY A 120 25.01 6.77 11.76
CA GLY A 120 23.90 7.04 10.83
C GLY A 120 22.87 5.90 10.74
N ALA A 121 21.65 6.20 11.14
CA ALA A 121 20.54 5.26 11.03
C ALA A 121 19.83 5.40 9.67
N PRO A 122 19.35 4.29 9.07
CA PRO A 122 18.55 4.35 7.85
C PRO A 122 17.26 5.16 8.06
N LEU A 123 16.74 5.74 6.99
CA LEU A 123 15.42 6.38 7.01
C LEU A 123 14.34 5.29 6.93
N PHE A 124 13.45 5.27 7.93
CA PHE A 124 12.31 4.37 7.97
C PHE A 124 11.11 4.98 7.25
N ILE A 125 10.67 4.38 6.14
CA ILE A 125 9.49 4.81 5.37
C ILE A 125 8.37 3.80 5.61
N HIS A 126 7.30 4.24 6.27
CA HIS A 126 6.19 3.37 6.65
C HIS A 126 4.94 3.65 5.81
N PHE A 127 4.44 2.60 5.16
CA PHE A 127 3.14 2.65 4.50
C PHE A 127 2.01 2.53 5.53
N SER A 128 1.35 3.64 5.81
CA SER A 128 0.08 3.73 6.53
C SER A 128 -1.09 3.70 5.51
N THR A 129 -2.17 4.39 5.78
CA THR A 129 -3.38 4.46 4.94
C THR A 129 -4.18 5.72 5.27
N ASP A 130 -4.95 6.23 4.33
CA ASP A 130 -5.93 7.30 4.54
C ASP A 130 -7.06 6.89 5.52
N GLU A 131 -7.33 5.59 5.66
CA GLU A 131 -8.35 5.06 6.58
C GLU A 131 -8.07 5.37 8.05
N VAL A 132 -6.84 5.75 8.42
CA VAL A 132 -6.51 6.14 9.81
C VAL A 132 -7.21 7.41 10.27
N TYR A 133 -7.65 8.25 9.34
CA TYR A 133 -8.39 9.47 9.65
C TYR A 133 -9.88 9.25 9.95
N GLY A 134 -10.43 8.08 9.54
CA GLY A 134 -11.87 7.86 9.49
C GLY A 134 -12.51 8.43 8.23
N ASP A 135 -13.83 8.52 8.20
CA ASP A 135 -14.55 9.02 7.05
C ASP A 135 -14.83 10.53 7.09
N ILE A 136 -15.03 11.13 5.92
CA ILE A 136 -15.33 12.55 5.78
C ILE A 136 -16.32 12.76 4.64
N LYS A 137 -17.46 13.40 4.94
CA LYS A 137 -18.50 13.65 3.94
C LYS A 137 -18.13 14.79 2.97
N VAL A 138 -17.50 15.85 3.49
CA VAL A 138 -17.13 17.05 2.73
C VAL A 138 -15.73 17.50 3.11
N GLY A 139 -14.93 17.92 2.13
CA GLY A 139 -13.54 18.33 2.32
C GLY A 139 -12.56 17.16 2.25
N SER A 140 -11.36 17.36 2.80
CA SER A 140 -10.27 16.37 2.80
C SER A 140 -9.40 16.55 4.03
N PHE A 141 -8.86 15.46 4.58
CA PHE A 141 -7.95 15.47 5.72
C PHE A 141 -6.53 15.90 5.33
N LYS A 142 -5.94 16.76 6.15
CA LYS A 142 -4.51 17.09 6.10
C LYS A 142 -3.74 16.18 7.06
N GLU A 143 -2.41 16.11 6.90
CA GLU A 143 -1.54 15.26 7.71
C GLU A 143 -1.55 15.59 9.21
N THR A 144 -1.95 16.80 9.57
CA THR A 144 -2.04 17.28 10.97
C THR A 144 -3.36 16.94 11.67
N GLN A 145 -4.31 16.33 10.96
CA GLN A 145 -5.61 15.97 11.52
C GLN A 145 -5.50 14.79 12.50
N ILE A 146 -6.42 14.78 13.46
CA ILE A 146 -6.54 13.71 14.47
C ILE A 146 -6.91 12.41 13.76
N LEU A 147 -6.29 11.30 14.16
CA LEU A 147 -6.62 9.97 13.68
C LEU A 147 -7.85 9.44 14.42
N CYS A 148 -8.84 8.97 13.66
CA CYS A 148 -10.09 8.42 14.19
C CYS A 148 -10.53 7.19 13.37
N PRO A 149 -9.75 6.09 13.42
CA PRO A 149 -10.00 4.90 12.61
C PRO A 149 -11.32 4.22 13.00
N SER A 150 -12.06 3.73 12.01
CA SER A 150 -13.41 3.17 12.15
C SER A 150 -13.48 1.64 12.16
N ASN A 151 -12.36 0.95 11.86
CA ASN A 151 -12.32 -0.51 11.81
C ASN A 151 -10.99 -1.06 12.36
N PRO A 152 -10.90 -2.39 12.70
CA PRO A 152 -9.70 -2.95 13.31
C PRO A 152 -8.44 -2.81 12.44
N TYR A 153 -8.54 -2.92 11.11
CA TYR A 153 -7.40 -2.71 10.22
C TYR A 153 -6.85 -1.29 10.36
N SER A 154 -7.70 -0.27 10.16
CA SER A 154 -7.27 1.13 10.24
C SER A 154 -6.78 1.50 11.65
N ALA A 155 -7.35 0.88 12.70
CA ALA A 155 -6.88 1.06 14.07
C ALA A 155 -5.44 0.52 14.26
N THR A 156 -5.10 -0.65 13.69
CA THR A 156 -3.73 -1.18 13.76
C THR A 156 -2.73 -0.31 12.99
N LYS A 157 -3.14 0.29 11.86
CA LYS A 157 -2.29 1.22 11.10
C LYS A 157 -2.07 2.54 11.86
N ALA A 158 -3.12 3.08 12.48
CA ALA A 158 -3.01 4.27 13.34
C ALA A 158 -2.12 4.00 14.56
N ALA A 159 -2.23 2.82 15.18
CA ALA A 159 -1.34 2.42 16.27
C ALA A 159 0.13 2.39 15.83
N ALA A 160 0.43 1.83 14.64
CA ALA A 160 1.78 1.84 14.09
C ALA A 160 2.32 3.26 13.88
N ASP A 161 1.50 4.18 13.36
CA ASP A 161 1.87 5.59 13.22
C ASP A 161 2.26 6.20 14.58
N MET A 162 1.50 5.91 15.63
CA MET A 162 1.80 6.40 16.99
C MET A 162 3.09 5.80 17.56
N PHE A 163 3.38 4.52 17.32
CA PHE A 163 4.67 3.91 17.69
C PHE A 163 5.83 4.64 17.00
N ILE A 164 5.75 4.93 15.72
CA ILE A 164 6.78 5.64 14.96
C ILE A 164 7.04 7.02 15.56
N HIS A 165 6.00 7.80 15.84
CA HIS A 165 6.13 9.11 16.49
C HIS A 165 6.76 9.02 17.88
N ALA A 166 6.39 8.01 18.69
CA ALA A 166 6.96 7.80 20.00
C ALA A 166 8.45 7.43 19.92
N TRP A 167 8.83 6.55 18.98
CA TRP A 167 10.24 6.17 18.76
C TRP A 167 11.10 7.32 18.28
N HIS A 168 10.56 8.15 17.38
CA HIS A 168 11.24 9.38 16.97
C HIS A 168 11.50 10.30 18.17
N ARG A 169 10.47 10.59 18.97
CA ARG A 169 10.58 11.49 20.11
C ARG A 169 11.53 10.95 21.20
N THR A 170 11.52 9.64 21.44
CA THR A 170 12.28 9.04 22.55
C THR A 170 13.68 8.63 22.14
N TYR A 171 13.85 8.10 20.95
CA TYR A 171 15.10 7.50 20.47
C TYR A 171 15.70 8.20 19.26
N GLY A 172 15.02 9.21 18.70
CA GLY A 172 15.45 9.96 17.51
C GLY A 172 15.44 9.14 16.23
N THR A 173 14.58 8.11 16.13
CA THR A 173 14.40 7.32 14.90
C THR A 173 13.98 8.23 13.75
N ARG A 174 14.69 8.18 12.63
CA ARG A 174 14.36 8.95 11.41
C ARG A 174 13.25 8.24 10.67
N TYR A 175 12.21 8.97 10.28
CA TYR A 175 11.04 8.35 9.63
C TYR A 175 10.39 9.21 8.56
N VAL A 176 9.64 8.55 7.68
CA VAL A 176 8.55 9.13 6.88
C VAL A 176 7.35 8.19 6.98
N ILE A 177 6.18 8.73 7.30
CA ILE A 177 4.91 8.01 7.21
C ILE A 177 4.22 8.45 5.92
N VAL A 178 3.73 7.50 5.12
CA VAL A 178 2.93 7.79 3.94
C VAL A 178 1.52 7.22 4.09
N ARG A 179 0.52 8.03 3.76
CA ARG A 179 -0.91 7.67 3.85
C ARG A 179 -1.53 7.76 2.47
N PRO A 180 -1.41 6.69 1.66
CA PRO A 180 -2.00 6.66 0.33
C PRO A 180 -3.52 6.43 0.38
N THR A 181 -4.23 6.94 -0.63
CA THR A 181 -5.61 6.55 -0.94
C THR A 181 -5.67 5.14 -1.51
N ASN A 182 -6.86 4.67 -1.94
CA ASN A 182 -7.02 3.32 -2.45
C ASN A 182 -6.13 3.04 -3.66
N ASN A 183 -5.09 2.22 -3.45
CA ASN A 183 -4.20 1.81 -4.52
C ASN A 183 -4.87 0.79 -5.45
N TYR A 184 -4.62 0.91 -6.76
CA TYR A 184 -5.06 -0.04 -7.78
C TYR A 184 -3.94 -0.31 -8.79
N GLY A 185 -4.00 -1.45 -9.49
CA GLY A 185 -2.98 -1.83 -10.47
C GLY A 185 -2.93 -3.34 -10.70
N VAL A 186 -2.04 -3.74 -11.59
CA VAL A 186 -1.73 -5.16 -11.84
C VAL A 186 -1.03 -5.76 -10.60
N GLY A 187 -1.37 -7.02 -10.28
CA GLY A 187 -0.79 -7.75 -9.14
C GLY A 187 -1.54 -7.55 -7.82
N GLN A 188 -2.64 -6.79 -7.81
CA GLN A 188 -3.49 -6.67 -6.64
C GLN A 188 -4.25 -7.98 -6.37
N TYR A 189 -4.26 -8.44 -5.11
CA TYR A 189 -4.90 -9.71 -4.76
C TYR A 189 -6.41 -9.69 -4.96
N VAL A 190 -6.95 -10.84 -5.30
CA VAL A 190 -8.36 -11.06 -5.73
C VAL A 190 -9.44 -10.62 -4.74
N GLU A 191 -9.12 -10.39 -3.50
CA GLU A 191 -10.07 -9.87 -2.50
C GLU A 191 -10.46 -8.40 -2.73
N LYS A 192 -9.61 -7.64 -3.47
CA LYS A 192 -9.82 -6.22 -3.74
C LYS A 192 -10.80 -5.99 -4.89
N LEU A 193 -11.42 -4.80 -4.94
CA LEU A 193 -12.61 -4.54 -5.76
C LEU A 193 -12.41 -4.87 -7.25
N ILE A 194 -11.35 -4.35 -7.89
CA ILE A 194 -11.13 -4.52 -9.33
C ILE A 194 -10.89 -6.00 -9.69
N PRO A 195 -9.87 -6.70 -9.16
CA PRO A 195 -9.65 -8.10 -9.48
C PRO A 195 -10.82 -9.01 -9.05
N LYS A 196 -11.48 -8.71 -7.92
CA LYS A 196 -12.66 -9.43 -7.46
C LYS A 196 -13.81 -9.32 -8.46
N THR A 197 -14.04 -8.13 -9.00
CA THR A 197 -15.09 -7.90 -10.02
C THR A 197 -14.84 -8.76 -11.25
N VAL A 198 -13.63 -8.73 -11.80
CA VAL A 198 -13.26 -9.56 -12.97
C VAL A 198 -13.43 -11.05 -12.65
N LYS A 199 -12.98 -11.50 -11.46
CA LYS A 199 -13.16 -12.88 -11.02
C LYS A 199 -14.63 -13.33 -11.06
N TYR A 200 -15.52 -12.54 -10.46
CA TYR A 200 -16.94 -12.89 -10.39
C TYR A 200 -17.60 -12.90 -11.77
N LEU A 201 -17.24 -11.96 -12.65
CA LEU A 201 -17.69 -11.95 -14.03
C LEU A 201 -17.25 -13.22 -14.78
N LYS A 202 -15.98 -13.61 -14.68
CA LYS A 202 -15.44 -14.83 -15.30
C LYS A 202 -16.12 -16.12 -14.79
N LEU A 203 -16.52 -16.12 -13.51
CA LEU A 203 -17.23 -17.26 -12.92
C LEU A 203 -18.74 -17.23 -13.17
N GLY A 204 -19.28 -16.26 -13.88
CA GLY A 204 -20.72 -16.10 -14.08
C GLY A 204 -21.51 -15.89 -12.76
N ARG A 205 -20.88 -15.29 -11.75
CA ARG A 205 -21.47 -15.06 -10.42
C ARG A 205 -21.76 -13.58 -10.21
N LYS A 206 -22.75 -13.29 -9.36
CA LYS A 206 -23.04 -11.90 -8.96
C LYS A 206 -21.91 -11.34 -8.11
N ILE A 207 -21.52 -10.09 -8.40
CA ILE A 207 -20.46 -9.34 -7.72
C ILE A 207 -20.99 -8.80 -6.40
N PRO A 208 -20.44 -9.20 -5.23
CA PRO A 208 -20.91 -8.73 -3.95
C PRO A 208 -20.40 -7.32 -3.68
N LEU A 209 -21.32 -6.36 -3.54
CA LEU A 209 -21.04 -4.98 -3.21
C LEU A 209 -21.59 -4.63 -1.82
N HIS A 210 -20.68 -4.28 -0.91
CA HIS A 210 -21.07 -3.81 0.42
C HIS A 210 -21.82 -2.48 0.31
N ASN A 211 -22.87 -2.36 1.13
CA ASN A 211 -23.66 -1.14 1.24
C ASN A 211 -24.09 -0.59 -0.13
N GLN A 212 -24.59 -1.48 -1.00
CA GLN A 212 -25.06 -1.17 -2.35
C GLN A 212 -23.99 -0.55 -3.27
N GLY A 213 -22.70 -0.62 -2.90
CA GLY A 213 -21.60 -0.01 -3.65
C GLY A 213 -21.55 1.53 -3.57
N THR A 214 -22.32 2.14 -2.70
CA THR A 214 -22.35 3.62 -2.52
C THR A 214 -21.10 4.24 -1.89
N PRO A 215 -20.22 3.51 -1.13
CA PRO A 215 -19.01 4.11 -0.61
C PRO A 215 -18.13 4.70 -1.72
N VAL A 216 -17.67 5.93 -1.48
CA VAL A 216 -16.81 6.70 -2.39
C VAL A 216 -15.35 6.45 -2.03
N ARG A 217 -14.51 6.24 -3.05
CA ARG A 217 -13.06 6.05 -2.88
C ARG A 217 -12.28 6.90 -3.88
N THR A 218 -11.14 7.40 -3.43
CA THR A 218 -10.15 8.02 -4.31
C THR A 218 -9.15 6.97 -4.74
N TRP A 219 -8.91 6.84 -6.04
CA TRP A 219 -8.11 5.80 -6.65
C TRP A 219 -6.74 6.33 -7.05
N LEU A 220 -5.69 5.65 -6.60
CA LEU A 220 -4.29 5.99 -6.85
C LEU A 220 -3.59 4.79 -7.48
N HIS A 221 -2.97 4.98 -8.66
CA HIS A 221 -2.26 3.88 -9.30
C HIS A 221 -0.98 3.52 -8.52
N ALA A 222 -0.69 2.22 -8.43
CA ALA A 222 0.48 1.73 -7.69
C ALA A 222 1.83 2.26 -8.25
N LYS A 223 1.91 2.52 -9.57
CA LYS A 223 3.07 3.17 -10.20
C LYS A 223 3.27 4.59 -9.64
N ASP A 224 2.19 5.38 -9.55
CA ASP A 224 2.23 6.74 -9.02
C ASP A 224 2.62 6.76 -7.55
N THR A 225 2.15 5.78 -6.76
CA THR A 225 2.56 5.64 -5.36
C THR A 225 4.06 5.34 -5.24
N ALA A 226 4.60 4.45 -6.09
CA ALA A 226 6.02 4.14 -6.09
C ALA A 226 6.87 5.38 -6.46
N GLU A 227 6.44 6.15 -7.46
CA GLU A 227 7.10 7.42 -7.82
C GLU A 227 7.00 8.46 -6.71
N ALA A 228 5.88 8.52 -5.96
CA ALA A 228 5.74 9.39 -4.79
C ALA A 228 6.80 9.08 -3.72
N ILE A 229 7.06 7.80 -3.45
CA ILE A 229 8.09 7.39 -2.50
C ILE A 229 9.48 7.82 -2.97
N LEU A 230 9.78 7.64 -4.26
CA LEU A 230 11.08 8.08 -4.81
C LEU A 230 11.22 9.61 -4.75
N ALA A 231 10.17 10.38 -5.05
CA ALA A 231 10.18 11.84 -4.93
C ALA A 231 10.41 12.30 -3.48
N ILE A 232 9.82 11.63 -2.49
CA ILE A 232 10.05 11.88 -1.07
C ILE A 232 11.53 11.62 -0.72
N ILE A 233 12.09 10.50 -1.17
CA ILE A 233 13.50 10.14 -0.93
C ILE A 233 14.43 11.19 -1.56
N ASP A 234 14.17 11.58 -2.80
CA ASP A 234 14.99 12.56 -3.54
C ASP A 234 14.96 13.96 -2.92
N SER A 235 13.87 14.28 -2.24
CA SER A 235 13.72 15.55 -1.52
C SER A 235 14.48 15.58 -0.19
N ASN A 236 15.12 14.48 0.23
CA ASN A 236 15.87 14.35 1.49
C ASN A 236 15.08 14.81 2.73
N VAL A 237 13.77 14.65 2.71
CA VAL A 237 12.89 14.98 3.84
C VAL A 237 12.81 13.85 4.84
N GLU A 238 12.71 14.19 6.11
CA GLU A 238 12.55 13.21 7.19
C GLU A 238 11.65 13.74 8.31
N ASN A 239 11.22 12.84 9.18
CA ASN A 239 10.41 13.15 10.36
C ASN A 239 9.09 13.83 10.00
N GLN A 240 8.49 13.36 8.90
CA GLN A 240 7.29 13.91 8.29
C GLN A 240 6.27 12.83 7.95
N THR A 241 5.01 13.26 7.88
CA THR A 241 3.92 12.46 7.29
C THR A 241 3.50 13.10 5.97
N TYR A 242 3.19 12.27 4.97
CA TYR A 242 2.71 12.68 3.65
C TYR A 242 1.44 11.92 3.27
N ASN A 243 0.40 12.64 2.93
CA ASN A 243 -0.76 12.10 2.22
C ASN A 243 -0.41 11.92 0.75
N ILE A 244 -0.86 10.81 0.15
CA ILE A 244 -0.68 10.53 -1.28
C ILE A 244 -2.06 10.26 -1.88
N SER A 245 -2.61 11.24 -2.61
CA SER A 245 -3.93 11.13 -3.19
C SER A 245 -3.88 10.84 -4.68
N GLY A 246 -4.80 9.98 -5.14
CA GLY A 246 -5.07 9.85 -6.57
C GLY A 246 -5.86 11.03 -7.12
N ASN A 247 -6.07 11.03 -8.44
CA ASN A 247 -6.79 12.07 -9.18
C ASN A 247 -8.19 11.64 -9.65
N TYR A 248 -8.66 10.44 -9.26
CA TYR A 248 -9.97 9.91 -9.61
C TYR A 248 -10.73 9.50 -8.35
N GLU A 249 -11.92 10.08 -8.16
CA GLU A 249 -12.82 9.75 -7.04
C GLU A 249 -14.16 9.31 -7.59
N ASP A 250 -14.68 8.15 -7.14
CA ASP A 250 -15.97 7.66 -7.56
C ASP A 250 -16.55 6.65 -6.56
N GLN A 251 -17.86 6.37 -6.68
CA GLN A 251 -18.51 5.30 -5.95
C GLN A 251 -18.03 3.92 -6.44
N ASN A 252 -17.92 2.97 -5.53
CA ASN A 252 -17.51 1.60 -5.87
C ASN A 252 -18.41 0.96 -6.94
N ILE A 253 -19.72 1.23 -6.91
CA ILE A 253 -20.67 0.71 -7.90
C ILE A 253 -20.35 1.22 -9.32
N ASN A 254 -19.94 2.48 -9.47
CA ASN A 254 -19.61 3.05 -10.77
C ASN A 254 -18.32 2.42 -11.34
N VAL A 255 -17.31 2.20 -10.49
CA VAL A 255 -16.09 1.49 -10.89
C VAL A 255 -16.41 0.05 -11.33
N VAL A 256 -17.29 -0.65 -10.60
CA VAL A 256 -17.73 -2.01 -10.98
C VAL A 256 -18.48 -2.01 -12.30
N LYS A 257 -19.37 -1.05 -12.55
CA LYS A 257 -20.10 -0.92 -13.84
C LYS A 257 -19.13 -0.70 -15.01
N LYS A 258 -18.10 0.16 -14.85
CA LYS A 258 -17.06 0.34 -15.88
C LYS A 258 -16.36 -0.98 -16.20
N ILE A 259 -16.02 -1.80 -15.19
CA ILE A 259 -15.40 -3.12 -15.41
C ILE A 259 -16.36 -4.08 -16.11
N ILE A 260 -17.65 -4.07 -15.75
CA ILE A 260 -18.67 -4.88 -16.42
C ILE A 260 -18.72 -4.51 -17.90
N ASP A 261 -18.75 -3.22 -18.25
CA ASP A 261 -18.80 -2.75 -19.62
C ASP A 261 -17.56 -3.15 -20.43
N LEU A 262 -16.37 -3.17 -19.80
CA LEU A 262 -15.13 -3.63 -20.45
C LEU A 262 -15.11 -5.15 -20.72
N VAL A 263 -15.77 -5.95 -19.88
CA VAL A 263 -15.76 -7.42 -19.99
C VAL A 263 -16.99 -7.94 -20.76
N SER A 264 -18.16 -7.33 -20.55
CA SER A 264 -19.44 -7.76 -21.10
C SER A 264 -20.40 -6.57 -21.19
N PRO A 265 -20.29 -5.72 -22.24
CA PRO A 265 -21.11 -4.54 -22.40
C PRO A 265 -22.61 -4.81 -22.23
N THR A 266 -23.27 -4.02 -21.38
CA THR A 266 -24.67 -4.24 -21.01
C THR A 266 -25.36 -2.95 -20.55
N THR A 267 -26.67 -2.92 -20.64
CA THR A 267 -27.52 -1.92 -19.98
C THR A 267 -28.22 -2.49 -18.73
N ASP A 268 -28.14 -3.79 -18.51
CA ASP A 268 -28.74 -4.51 -17.38
C ASP A 268 -27.65 -4.93 -16.38
N TYR A 269 -27.26 -4.02 -15.49
CA TYR A 269 -26.25 -4.29 -14.46
C TYR A 269 -26.77 -5.13 -13.31
N GLU A 270 -28.08 -5.17 -13.04
CA GLU A 270 -28.68 -5.86 -11.89
C GLU A 270 -28.41 -7.37 -11.90
N LYS A 271 -28.33 -7.97 -13.08
CA LYS A 271 -28.01 -9.38 -13.24
C LYS A 271 -26.60 -9.74 -12.75
N TYR A 272 -25.67 -8.76 -12.73
CA TYR A 272 -24.28 -8.95 -12.31
C TYR A 272 -24.02 -8.58 -10.85
N LEU A 273 -24.92 -7.85 -10.20
CA LEU A 273 -24.68 -7.27 -8.87
C LEU A 273 -25.44 -7.99 -7.78
N ASP A 274 -24.78 -8.20 -6.63
CA ASP A 274 -25.40 -8.53 -5.35
C ASP A 274 -25.25 -7.33 -4.41
N LEU A 275 -26.36 -6.62 -4.22
CA LEU A 275 -26.42 -5.37 -3.45
C LEU A 275 -26.94 -5.56 -2.01
N GLY A 276 -27.25 -6.82 -1.63
CA GLY A 276 -27.83 -7.15 -0.32
C GLY A 276 -26.83 -7.18 0.83
N ILE A 277 -25.54 -7.02 0.57
CA ILE A 277 -24.49 -7.20 1.58
C ILE A 277 -24.23 -5.90 2.34
N VAL A 278 -24.33 -5.97 3.65
CA VAL A 278 -23.99 -4.87 4.57
C VAL A 278 -22.71 -5.23 5.32
N ARG A 279 -21.75 -4.29 5.38
CA ARG A 279 -20.53 -4.42 6.18
C ARG A 279 -20.60 -3.45 7.36
N ALA A 280 -20.40 -3.97 8.58
CA ALA A 280 -20.29 -3.14 9.78
C ALA A 280 -19.05 -2.22 9.69
N GLY A 281 -19.14 -1.00 10.23
CA GLY A 281 -18.03 -0.05 10.21
C GLY A 281 -17.60 0.39 8.80
N GLN A 282 -18.57 0.40 7.84
CA GLN A 282 -18.29 0.83 6.47
C GLN A 282 -18.26 2.35 6.39
N ASP A 283 -17.09 2.89 6.14
CA ASP A 283 -16.91 4.32 5.88
C ASP A 283 -17.54 4.75 4.55
N VAL A 284 -18.16 5.93 4.58
CA VAL A 284 -18.87 6.49 3.42
C VAL A 284 -17.91 7.03 2.37
N ARG A 285 -16.91 7.81 2.79
CA ARG A 285 -15.95 8.43 1.89
C ARG A 285 -14.60 8.66 2.58
N TYR A 286 -13.51 8.35 1.89
CA TYR A 286 -12.18 8.77 2.28
C TYR A 286 -11.68 9.86 1.34
N SER A 287 -11.13 10.94 1.90
CA SER A 287 -10.51 11.99 1.11
C SER A 287 -9.40 12.67 1.91
N ILE A 288 -8.25 12.80 1.28
CA ILE A 288 -7.05 13.41 1.87
C ILE A 288 -6.50 14.50 0.97
N ASN A 289 -5.87 15.49 1.58
CA ASN A 289 -5.19 16.58 0.90
C ASN A 289 -3.71 16.25 0.77
N ASP A 290 -3.18 16.22 -0.43
CA ASP A 290 -1.80 15.89 -0.79
C ASP A 290 -0.97 17.10 -1.23
N SER A 291 -1.42 18.31 -0.93
CA SER A 291 -0.72 19.56 -1.32
C SER A 291 0.71 19.60 -0.80
N LYS A 292 0.96 19.01 0.38
CA LYS A 292 2.31 18.91 0.96
C LYS A 292 3.24 18.07 0.09
N LEU A 293 2.78 16.94 -0.42
CA LEU A 293 3.56 16.10 -1.33
C LEU A 293 3.74 16.77 -2.70
N LYS A 294 2.67 17.39 -3.22
CA LYS A 294 2.76 18.18 -4.47
C LYS A 294 3.77 19.30 -4.43
N SER A 295 4.02 19.89 -3.25
CA SER A 295 5.06 20.91 -3.09
C SER A 295 6.49 20.36 -3.27
N LEU A 296 6.69 19.04 -3.22
CA LEU A 296 7.94 18.38 -3.57
C LEU A 296 8.08 18.08 -5.07
N GLY A 297 7.13 18.55 -5.91
CA GLY A 297 7.15 18.38 -7.36
C GLY A 297 6.50 17.09 -7.87
N TRP A 298 5.88 16.26 -7.00
CA TRP A 298 5.18 15.07 -7.42
C TRP A 298 3.69 15.35 -7.68
N SER A 299 3.14 14.65 -8.67
CA SER A 299 1.68 14.54 -8.90
C SER A 299 1.35 13.22 -9.59
N PRO A 300 0.14 12.62 -9.36
CA PRO A 300 -0.24 11.38 -10.04
C PRO A 300 -0.35 11.61 -11.55
N GLN A 301 0.18 10.68 -12.34
CA GLN A 301 0.26 10.75 -13.80
C GLN A 301 -0.66 9.77 -14.51
N CYS A 302 -1.04 8.67 -13.85
CA CYS A 302 -1.85 7.63 -14.47
C CYS A 302 -3.30 8.09 -14.67
N ASP A 303 -3.85 7.91 -15.88
CA ASP A 303 -5.27 8.07 -16.13
C ASP A 303 -6.04 6.85 -15.68
N PHE A 304 -7.04 7.06 -14.82
CA PHE A 304 -7.78 5.94 -14.20
C PHE A 304 -8.50 5.07 -15.23
N ASN A 305 -9.13 5.66 -16.25
CA ASN A 305 -9.93 4.87 -17.19
C ASN A 305 -9.02 4.06 -18.14
N ALA A 306 -7.92 4.65 -18.61
CA ALA A 306 -6.96 3.95 -19.45
C ALA A 306 -6.30 2.79 -18.67
N GLU A 307 -5.83 3.04 -17.45
CA GLU A 307 -5.22 1.97 -16.62
C GLU A 307 -6.26 0.92 -16.21
N LEU A 308 -7.53 1.29 -15.97
CA LEU A 308 -8.59 0.32 -15.63
C LEU A 308 -8.84 -0.65 -16.78
N GLU A 309 -8.80 -0.20 -18.03
CA GLU A 309 -8.91 -1.06 -19.21
C GLU A 309 -7.78 -2.08 -19.27
N GLU A 310 -6.52 -1.63 -19.16
CA GLU A 310 -5.34 -2.48 -19.16
C GLU A 310 -5.35 -3.50 -18.02
N ILE A 311 -5.71 -3.06 -16.80
CA ILE A 311 -5.78 -3.92 -15.61
C ILE A 311 -6.91 -4.95 -15.76
N THR A 312 -8.06 -4.55 -16.28
CA THR A 312 -9.19 -5.46 -16.52
C THR A 312 -8.80 -6.54 -17.51
N LYS A 313 -8.16 -6.17 -18.62
CA LYS A 313 -7.63 -7.10 -19.61
C LYS A 313 -6.63 -8.06 -18.99
N TYR A 314 -5.66 -7.54 -18.22
CA TYR A 314 -4.67 -8.37 -17.52
C TYR A 314 -5.34 -9.46 -16.67
N TYR A 315 -6.34 -9.11 -15.84
CA TYR A 315 -7.04 -10.08 -15.00
C TYR A 315 -7.95 -11.02 -15.79
N CYS A 316 -8.46 -10.62 -16.96
CA CYS A 316 -9.16 -11.52 -17.87
C CYS A 316 -8.23 -12.60 -18.45
N ASP A 317 -7.00 -12.22 -18.81
CA ASP A 317 -6.03 -13.09 -19.48
C ASP A 317 -5.22 -13.93 -18.47
N ASN A 318 -4.97 -13.39 -17.29
CA ASN A 318 -4.18 -14.02 -16.23
C ASN A 318 -5.08 -14.46 -15.05
N PHE A 319 -6.10 -15.25 -15.34
CA PHE A 319 -7.03 -15.75 -14.35
C PHE A 319 -6.38 -16.86 -13.50
N ILE A 320 -5.88 -16.46 -12.31
CA ILE A 320 -5.23 -17.35 -11.34
C ILE A 320 -6.02 -17.26 -10.02
N TRP A 321 -7.01 -18.15 -9.86
CA TRP A 321 -7.85 -18.16 -8.66
C TRP A 321 -8.10 -19.54 -8.09
#